data_268c2bc9c5e8d88a95bde00f49290257
#
_entry.id   268c2bc9c5e8d88a95bde00f49290257
#
_cell.length_a   1.000
_cell.length_b   1.000
_cell.length_c   1.000
_cell.angle_alpha   90.00
_cell.angle_beta   90.00
_cell.angle_gamma   90.00
#
_symmetry.space_group_name_H-M   'P 1'
#
loop_
_entity.id
_entity.type
_entity.pdbx_description
1 polymer ?
#
loop_
_entity_poly.entity_id
_entity_poly.type
_entity_poly.pdbx_seq_one_letter_code
_entity_poly.pdbx_strand_id
1 'polypeptide(L)'
;HLMVVVKAVIVLTSWIAGYFGIKHIPITIVGPINATRPVMVLVGAMLLFGERLNLCQWIGVLLSMLSIYLMSRSSKKENIDFVRNKWMWCVAIGTIMGAVSALYDKFIMTELSPLFVQSWFNLYQFIMMFIILMVVWYPTREKTTRFHWSWAIPLNAVFVGAADFSYFNALSMEDSMISVVSLIRRGSVLISFACGVIIFKERNLKAKIVDLLLILIGMIFVYFGSR
;
A
#
# COMPACT_ATOMS: atom_id res chain seq x y z
N HIS A 1 19.65 -13.68 -4.39
CA HIS A 1 19.61 -12.48 -5.24
C HIS A 1 18.40 -12.46 -6.18
N LEU A 2 18.16 -13.53 -6.97
CA LEU A 2 17.06 -13.56 -7.93
C LEU A 2 15.70 -13.24 -7.27
N MET A 3 15.42 -13.83 -6.11
CA MET A 3 14.18 -13.54 -5.35
C MET A 3 14.04 -12.06 -5.01
N VAL A 4 15.13 -11.40 -4.61
CA VAL A 4 15.11 -9.97 -4.27
C VAL A 4 14.92 -9.09 -5.50
N VAL A 5 15.46 -9.48 -6.66
CA VAL A 5 15.22 -8.80 -7.95
C VAL A 5 13.75 -8.91 -8.35
N VAL A 6 13.15 -10.11 -8.26
CA VAL A 6 11.72 -10.30 -8.54
C VAL A 6 10.86 -9.42 -7.62
N LYS A 7 11.16 -9.39 -6.32
CA LYS A 7 10.53 -8.46 -5.37
C LYS A 7 10.64 -7.02 -5.84
N ALA A 8 11.84 -6.56 -6.22
CA ALA A 8 12.06 -5.19 -6.65
C ALA A 8 11.22 -4.84 -7.89
N VAL A 9 11.08 -5.74 -8.85
CA VAL A 9 10.21 -5.55 -10.04
C VAL A 9 8.74 -5.44 -9.64
N ILE A 10 8.24 -6.31 -8.75
CA ILE A 10 6.86 -6.27 -8.27
C ILE A 10 6.56 -4.94 -7.58
N VAL A 11 7.45 -4.51 -6.67
CA VAL A 11 7.30 -3.24 -5.94
C VAL A 11 7.35 -2.06 -6.90
N LEU A 12 8.30 -2.06 -7.83
CA LEU A 12 8.46 -1.00 -8.83
C LEU A 12 7.20 -0.84 -9.68
N THR A 13 6.63 -1.96 -10.16
CA THR A 13 5.38 -1.97 -10.90
C THR A 13 4.23 -1.37 -10.07
N SER A 14 4.13 -1.75 -8.79
CA SER A 14 3.15 -1.19 -7.87
C SER A 14 3.31 0.32 -7.68
N TRP A 15 4.54 0.82 -7.56
CA TRP A 15 4.82 2.24 -7.37
C TRP A 15 4.54 3.06 -8.61
N ILE A 16 4.94 2.60 -9.80
CA ILE A 16 4.67 3.27 -11.07
C ILE A 16 3.15 3.35 -11.32
N ALA A 17 2.45 2.24 -11.16
CA ALA A 17 1.00 2.19 -11.31
C ALA A 17 0.30 3.11 -10.29
N GLY A 18 0.74 3.09 -9.03
CA GLY A 18 0.25 3.97 -7.97
C GLY A 18 0.50 5.45 -8.27
N TYR A 19 1.68 5.81 -8.78
CA TYR A 19 2.02 7.17 -9.17
C TYR A 19 1.07 7.71 -10.24
N PHE A 20 0.84 6.95 -11.32
CA PHE A 20 -0.09 7.35 -12.36
C PHE A 20 -1.52 7.45 -11.85
N GLY A 21 -1.91 6.57 -10.93
CA GLY A 21 -3.20 6.66 -10.25
C GLY A 21 -3.37 7.96 -9.47
N ILE A 22 -2.44 8.29 -8.59
CA ILE A 22 -2.48 9.50 -7.74
C ILE A 22 -2.39 10.78 -8.58
N LYS A 23 -1.67 10.74 -9.70
CA LYS A 23 -1.53 11.91 -10.60
C LYS A 23 -2.86 12.33 -11.25
N HIS A 24 -3.78 11.38 -11.51
CA HIS A 24 -4.99 11.61 -12.28
C HIS A 24 -6.29 11.40 -11.50
N ILE A 25 -6.21 10.80 -10.33
CA ILE A 25 -7.37 10.51 -9.48
C ILE A 25 -7.15 11.15 -8.11
N PRO A 26 -8.18 11.78 -7.53
CA PRO A 26 -8.10 12.37 -6.20
C PRO A 26 -7.61 11.36 -5.16
N ILE A 27 -6.73 11.80 -4.27
CA ILE A 27 -6.13 10.96 -3.23
C ILE A 27 -7.18 10.37 -2.30
N THR A 28 -8.30 11.06 -2.17
CA THR A 28 -9.47 10.64 -1.39
C THR A 28 -10.15 9.39 -1.93
N ILE A 29 -9.94 9.06 -3.21
CA ILE A 29 -10.41 7.84 -3.86
C ILE A 29 -9.32 6.78 -3.86
N VAL A 30 -8.08 7.18 -4.14
CA VAL A 30 -6.92 6.26 -4.17
C VAL A 30 -6.64 5.66 -2.79
N GLY A 31 -6.76 6.46 -1.73
CA GLY A 31 -6.50 6.04 -0.35
C GLY A 31 -7.29 4.78 0.04
N PRO A 32 -8.62 4.80 -0.03
CA PRO A 32 -9.46 3.65 0.29
C PRO A 32 -9.26 2.44 -0.60
N ILE A 33 -9.02 2.63 -1.90
CA ILE A 33 -8.67 1.50 -2.76
C ILE A 33 -7.38 0.84 -2.23
N ASN A 34 -6.37 1.61 -1.88
CA ASN A 34 -5.16 1.10 -1.26
C ASN A 34 -5.40 0.48 0.13
N ALA A 35 -6.40 0.93 0.87
CA ALA A 35 -6.79 0.34 2.16
C ALA A 35 -7.39 -1.08 2.01
N THR A 36 -7.71 -1.52 0.79
CA THR A 36 -8.15 -2.90 0.52
C THR A 36 -7.00 -3.91 0.52
N ARG A 37 -5.74 -3.47 0.45
CA ARG A 37 -4.58 -4.38 0.43
C ARG A 37 -4.58 -5.42 1.55
N PRO A 38 -4.85 -5.09 2.82
CA PRO A 38 -4.89 -6.08 3.88
C PRO A 38 -5.87 -7.22 3.62
N VAL A 39 -7.03 -6.91 3.03
CA VAL A 39 -8.04 -7.92 2.67
C VAL A 39 -7.49 -8.85 1.57
N MET A 40 -6.83 -8.29 0.55
CA MET A 40 -6.21 -9.09 -0.50
C MET A 40 -5.06 -9.94 0.05
N VAL A 41 -4.24 -9.38 0.95
CA VAL A 41 -3.17 -10.11 1.63
C VAL A 41 -3.74 -11.22 2.50
N LEU A 42 -4.82 -10.96 3.24
CA LEU A 42 -5.48 -11.96 4.08
C LEU A 42 -6.01 -13.14 3.25
N VAL A 43 -6.72 -12.86 2.17
CA VAL A 43 -7.20 -13.91 1.25
C VAL A 43 -6.04 -14.67 0.62
N GLY A 44 -5.01 -13.95 0.18
CA GLY A 44 -3.80 -14.57 -0.37
C GLY A 44 -3.04 -15.41 0.65
N ALA A 45 -2.93 -14.97 1.90
CA ALA A 45 -2.28 -15.70 2.99
C ALA A 45 -3.05 -16.99 3.33
N MET A 46 -4.37 -16.94 3.32
CA MET A 46 -5.21 -18.12 3.48
C MET A 46 -4.97 -19.17 2.38
N LEU A 47 -4.88 -18.71 1.13
CA LEU A 47 -4.70 -19.61 -0.02
C LEU A 47 -3.27 -20.16 -0.15
N LEU A 48 -2.24 -19.34 0.13
CA LEU A 48 -0.85 -19.68 -0.10
C LEU A 48 -0.15 -20.28 1.12
N PHE A 49 -0.47 -19.80 2.32
CA PHE A 49 0.17 -20.22 3.57
C PHE A 49 -0.75 -21.06 4.46
N GLY A 50 -1.99 -21.31 4.04
CA GLY A 50 -2.96 -22.09 4.82
C GLY A 50 -3.40 -21.42 6.12
N GLU A 51 -3.23 -20.10 6.24
CA GLU A 51 -3.71 -19.35 7.41
C GLU A 51 -5.22 -19.52 7.55
N ARG A 52 -5.68 -19.95 8.72
CA ARG A 52 -7.12 -20.13 8.99
C ARG A 52 -7.67 -18.88 9.64
N LEU A 53 -8.66 -18.29 9.00
CA LEU A 53 -9.37 -17.12 9.50
C LEU A 53 -10.34 -17.52 10.60
N ASN A 54 -10.25 -16.85 11.74
CA ASN A 54 -11.24 -16.93 12.80
C ASN A 54 -12.46 -16.03 12.45
N LEU A 55 -13.59 -16.27 13.10
CA LEU A 55 -14.82 -15.48 12.90
C LEU A 55 -14.58 -13.97 13.04
N CYS A 56 -13.79 -13.54 14.01
CA CYS A 56 -13.44 -12.12 14.18
C CYS A 56 -12.71 -11.55 12.94
N GLN A 57 -11.79 -12.30 12.36
CA GLN A 57 -11.06 -11.89 11.15
C GLN A 57 -11.99 -11.77 9.94
N TRP A 58 -12.97 -12.70 9.80
CA TRP A 58 -13.99 -12.62 8.76
C TRP A 58 -14.87 -11.36 8.89
N ILE A 59 -15.26 -11.00 10.13
CA ILE A 59 -16.01 -9.77 10.38
C ILE A 59 -15.15 -8.55 9.95
N GLY A 60 -13.87 -8.53 10.27
CA GLY A 60 -12.95 -7.47 9.87
C GLY A 60 -12.82 -7.32 8.35
N VAL A 61 -12.75 -8.44 7.61
CA VAL A 61 -12.75 -8.46 6.14
C VAL A 61 -14.05 -7.88 5.58
N LEU A 62 -15.20 -8.31 6.10
CA LEU A 62 -16.52 -7.86 5.64
C LEU A 62 -16.69 -6.34 5.90
N LEU A 63 -16.28 -5.85 7.06
CA LEU A 63 -16.31 -4.42 7.37
C LEU A 63 -15.42 -3.61 6.42
N SER A 64 -14.23 -4.10 6.10
CA SER A 64 -13.35 -3.46 5.13
C SER A 64 -13.95 -3.43 3.72
N MET A 65 -14.58 -4.53 3.29
CA MET A 65 -15.30 -4.59 2.01
C MET A 65 -16.49 -3.62 1.97
N LEU A 66 -17.23 -3.52 3.07
CA LEU A 66 -18.35 -2.58 3.19
C LEU A 66 -17.88 -1.13 3.08
N SER A 67 -16.75 -0.78 3.74
CA SER A 67 -16.14 0.54 3.63
C SER A 67 -15.80 0.89 2.18
N ILE A 68 -15.17 -0.04 1.45
CA ILE A 68 -14.85 0.16 0.03
C ILE A 68 -16.11 0.40 -0.80
N TYR A 69 -17.15 -0.40 -0.56
CA TYR A 69 -18.42 -0.26 -1.28
C TYR A 69 -19.06 1.10 -1.03
N LEU A 70 -19.14 1.54 0.23
CA LEU A 70 -19.68 2.85 0.59
C LEU A 70 -18.88 3.97 -0.05
N MET A 71 -17.57 3.88 -0.04
CA MET A 71 -16.71 4.87 -0.69
C MET A 71 -16.88 4.88 -2.21
N SER A 72 -17.03 3.74 -2.84
CA SER A 72 -17.34 3.67 -4.28
C SER A 72 -18.63 4.41 -4.63
N ARG A 73 -19.64 4.32 -3.76
CA ARG A 73 -20.90 5.11 -3.93
C ARG A 73 -20.70 6.60 -3.69
N SER A 74 -19.89 6.97 -2.71
CA SER A 74 -19.58 8.39 -2.45
C SER A 74 -18.81 9.02 -3.60
N SER A 75 -17.89 8.30 -4.21
CA SER A 75 -17.07 8.76 -5.35
C SER A 75 -17.86 8.95 -6.65
N LYS A 76 -18.96 8.20 -6.85
CA LYS A 76 -19.88 8.43 -7.98
C LYS A 76 -20.51 9.82 -7.97
N LYS A 77 -20.65 10.45 -6.80
CA LYS A 77 -21.11 11.83 -6.68
C LYS A 77 -20.11 12.86 -7.19
N GLU A 78 -18.86 12.46 -7.38
CA GLU A 78 -17.78 13.29 -7.94
C GLU A 78 -17.58 13.08 -9.44
N ASN A 79 -18.53 12.47 -10.16
CA ASN A 79 -18.51 12.19 -11.62
C ASN A 79 -17.32 11.32 -12.10
N ILE A 80 -16.76 10.48 -11.24
CA ILE A 80 -15.68 9.57 -11.61
C ILE A 80 -16.26 8.17 -11.87
N ASP A 81 -16.24 7.78 -13.13
CA ASP A 81 -16.71 6.47 -13.58
C ASP A 81 -15.64 5.40 -13.28
N PHE A 82 -15.87 4.59 -12.22
CA PHE A 82 -14.91 3.61 -11.71
C PHE A 82 -14.46 2.58 -12.77
N VAL A 83 -15.36 2.16 -13.65
CA VAL A 83 -15.11 1.07 -14.61
C VAL A 83 -14.47 1.59 -15.89
N ARG A 84 -14.84 2.80 -16.33
CA ARG A 84 -14.41 3.37 -17.60
C ARG A 84 -13.10 4.15 -17.56
N ASN A 85 -12.62 4.50 -16.37
CA ASN A 85 -11.44 5.32 -16.23
C ASN A 85 -10.16 4.45 -16.19
N LYS A 86 -9.31 4.59 -17.21
CA LYS A 86 -8.01 3.86 -17.30
C LYS A 86 -7.09 4.06 -16.10
N TRP A 87 -7.15 5.22 -15.47
CA TRP A 87 -6.33 5.53 -14.30
C TRP A 87 -6.79 4.79 -13.04
N MET A 88 -8.08 4.45 -13.00
CA MET A 88 -8.61 3.60 -11.94
C MET A 88 -8.04 2.17 -12.02
N TRP A 89 -7.86 1.65 -13.23
CA TRP A 89 -7.16 0.38 -13.43
C TRP A 89 -5.70 0.45 -12.99
N CYS A 90 -5.01 1.58 -13.19
CA CYS A 90 -3.66 1.77 -12.65
C CYS A 90 -3.65 1.68 -11.11
N VAL A 91 -4.62 2.31 -10.42
CA VAL A 91 -4.75 2.20 -8.96
C VAL A 91 -5.01 0.75 -8.53
N ALA A 92 -5.92 0.07 -9.23
CA ALA A 92 -6.25 -1.32 -8.93
C ALA A 92 -5.02 -2.24 -9.10
N ILE A 93 -4.30 -2.12 -10.23
CA ILE A 93 -3.06 -2.88 -10.50
C ILE A 93 -2.02 -2.57 -9.41
N GLY A 94 -1.80 -1.30 -9.08
CA GLY A 94 -0.87 -0.90 -8.02
C GLY A 94 -1.22 -1.50 -6.66
N THR A 95 -2.52 -1.59 -6.36
CA THR A 95 -3.02 -2.20 -5.11
C THR A 95 -2.81 -3.71 -5.10
N ILE A 96 -3.15 -4.41 -6.19
CA ILE A 96 -2.97 -5.85 -6.34
C ILE A 96 -1.48 -6.21 -6.27
N MET A 97 -0.63 -5.53 -7.05
CA MET A 97 0.82 -5.76 -7.03
C MET A 97 1.43 -5.48 -5.66
N GLY A 98 0.89 -4.49 -4.93
CA GLY A 98 1.29 -4.25 -3.55
C GLY A 98 0.87 -5.36 -2.58
N ALA A 99 -0.27 -6.01 -2.79
CA ALA A 99 -0.68 -7.17 -2.01
C ALA A 99 0.19 -8.40 -2.34
N VAL A 100 0.44 -8.64 -3.63
CA VAL A 100 1.36 -9.70 -4.09
C VAL A 100 2.76 -9.50 -3.51
N SER A 101 3.26 -8.26 -3.50
CA SER A 101 4.56 -7.94 -2.87
C SER A 101 4.59 -8.32 -1.40
N ALA A 102 3.53 -8.02 -0.63
CA ALA A 102 3.48 -8.35 0.78
C ALA A 102 3.48 -9.87 1.04
N LEU A 103 2.73 -10.64 0.23
CA LEU A 103 2.74 -12.11 0.30
C LEU A 103 4.12 -12.67 -0.07
N TYR A 104 4.74 -12.10 -1.10
CA TYR A 104 6.08 -12.48 -1.52
C TYR A 104 7.14 -12.13 -0.47
N ASP A 105 6.97 -11.04 0.28
CA ASP A 105 7.81 -10.68 1.41
C ASP A 105 7.80 -11.76 2.50
N LYS A 106 6.63 -12.28 2.85
CA LYS A 106 6.53 -13.38 3.83
C LYS A 106 7.26 -14.62 3.32
N PHE A 107 7.09 -14.98 2.05
CA PHE A 107 7.81 -16.10 1.44
C PHE A 107 9.32 -15.91 1.48
N ILE A 108 9.84 -14.74 1.11
CA ILE A 108 11.30 -14.47 1.15
C ILE A 108 11.84 -14.52 2.58
N MET A 109 11.09 -14.05 3.57
CA MET A 109 11.54 -14.03 4.96
C MET A 109 11.65 -15.42 5.59
N THR A 110 11.08 -16.46 4.97
CA THR A 110 11.34 -17.85 5.40
C THR A 110 12.71 -18.36 4.97
N GLU A 111 13.29 -17.76 3.92
CA GLU A 111 14.53 -18.24 3.29
C GLU A 111 15.73 -17.32 3.57
N LEU A 112 15.50 -16.03 3.74
CA LEU A 112 16.55 -15.00 3.77
C LEU A 112 16.41 -14.09 5.00
N SER A 113 17.57 -13.64 5.51
CA SER A 113 17.57 -12.69 6.63
C SER A 113 17.01 -11.31 6.25
N PRO A 114 16.29 -10.63 7.15
CA PRO A 114 15.71 -9.30 6.90
C PRO A 114 16.71 -8.26 6.42
N LEU A 115 17.90 -8.22 7.04
CA LEU A 115 18.98 -7.31 6.66
C LEU A 115 19.47 -7.53 5.23
N PHE A 116 19.65 -8.79 4.84
CA PHE A 116 20.07 -9.14 3.48
C PHE A 116 19.02 -8.67 2.46
N VAL A 117 17.74 -8.99 2.72
CA VAL A 117 16.65 -8.63 1.82
C VAL A 117 16.53 -7.11 1.71
N GLN A 118 16.56 -6.39 2.82
CA GLN A 118 16.43 -4.93 2.80
C GLN A 118 17.59 -4.25 2.07
N SER A 119 18.82 -4.66 2.34
CA SER A 119 20.00 -4.04 1.74
C SER A 119 20.02 -4.23 0.21
N TRP A 120 19.83 -5.46 -0.25
CA TRP A 120 19.83 -5.76 -1.68
C TRP A 120 18.59 -5.24 -2.39
N PHE A 121 17.42 -5.26 -1.74
CA PHE A 121 16.21 -4.68 -2.28
C PHE A 121 16.38 -3.17 -2.53
N ASN A 122 16.91 -2.43 -1.57
CA ASN A 122 17.14 -1.00 -1.72
C ASN A 122 18.15 -0.70 -2.85
N LEU A 123 19.19 -1.51 -2.98
CA LEU A 123 20.18 -1.36 -4.05
C LEU A 123 19.55 -1.63 -5.44
N TYR A 124 18.82 -2.73 -5.60
CA TYR A 124 18.16 -3.04 -6.87
C TYR A 124 17.08 -2.02 -7.21
N GLN A 125 16.31 -1.58 -6.22
CA GLN A 125 15.31 -0.54 -6.39
C GLN A 125 15.95 0.78 -6.86
N PHE A 126 17.08 1.16 -6.26
CA PHE A 126 17.84 2.34 -6.68
C PHE A 126 18.32 2.22 -8.13
N ILE A 127 18.94 1.10 -8.50
CA ILE A 127 19.43 0.87 -9.88
C ILE A 127 18.27 0.93 -10.89
N MET A 128 17.16 0.24 -10.62
CA MET A 128 16.00 0.22 -11.50
C MET A 128 15.39 1.62 -11.66
N MET A 129 15.20 2.34 -10.55
CA MET A 129 14.68 3.70 -10.59
C MET A 129 15.64 4.66 -11.30
N PHE A 130 16.94 4.51 -11.12
CA PHE A 130 17.96 5.29 -11.81
C PHE A 130 17.90 5.07 -13.34
N ILE A 131 17.76 3.83 -13.78
CA ILE A 131 17.60 3.49 -15.20
C ILE A 131 16.33 4.15 -15.76
N ILE A 132 15.21 4.04 -15.08
CA ILE A 132 13.94 4.66 -15.50
C ILE A 132 14.09 6.18 -15.58
N LEU A 133 14.74 6.79 -14.60
CA LEU A 133 14.98 8.22 -14.58
C LEU A 133 15.84 8.66 -15.77
N MET A 134 16.89 7.91 -16.09
CA MET A 134 17.76 8.23 -17.23
C MET A 134 17.05 8.01 -18.59
N VAL A 135 16.26 6.96 -18.71
CA VAL A 135 15.61 6.62 -19.98
C VAL A 135 14.34 7.43 -20.23
N VAL A 136 13.54 7.70 -19.19
CA VAL A 136 12.22 8.33 -19.33
C VAL A 136 12.25 9.82 -19.01
N TRP A 137 12.83 10.20 -17.88
CA TRP A 137 12.78 11.60 -17.43
C TRP A 137 13.87 12.47 -18.08
N TYR A 138 15.10 11.98 -18.18
CA TYR A 138 16.22 12.77 -18.68
C TYR A 138 15.98 13.32 -20.10
N PRO A 139 15.44 12.55 -21.08
CA PRO A 139 15.14 13.06 -22.40
C PRO A 139 13.97 14.07 -22.43
N THR A 140 13.07 13.98 -21.45
CA THR A 140 11.85 14.81 -21.40
C THR A 140 11.95 15.95 -20.36
N ARG A 141 13.10 16.15 -19.73
CA ARG A 141 13.31 17.08 -18.61
C ARG A 141 12.92 18.55 -18.93
N GLU A 142 13.06 18.96 -20.18
CA GLU A 142 12.73 20.32 -20.60
C GLU A 142 11.21 20.55 -20.73
N LYS A 143 10.45 19.47 -20.97
CA LYS A 143 8.99 19.47 -21.10
C LYS A 143 8.26 19.13 -19.80
N THR A 144 8.99 18.67 -18.78
CA THR A 144 8.46 18.27 -17.48
C THR A 144 8.88 19.26 -16.38
N THR A 145 8.39 19.03 -15.16
CA THR A 145 8.75 19.85 -13.98
C THR A 145 10.25 19.82 -13.71
N ARG A 146 10.85 21.01 -13.54
CA ARG A 146 12.26 21.13 -13.13
C ARG A 146 12.47 20.52 -11.75
N PHE A 147 13.61 19.87 -11.55
CA PHE A 147 13.97 19.34 -10.25
C PHE A 147 14.20 20.48 -9.24
N HIS A 148 13.47 20.44 -8.13
CA HIS A 148 13.69 21.31 -6.98
C HIS A 148 14.12 20.46 -5.79
N TRP A 149 15.28 20.78 -5.22
CA TRP A 149 15.74 20.11 -4.01
C TRP A 149 14.80 20.43 -2.84
N SER A 150 14.42 19.39 -2.09
CA SER A 150 13.63 19.54 -0.85
C SER A 150 14.20 18.64 0.24
N TRP A 151 14.34 19.16 1.43
CA TRP A 151 14.73 18.39 2.61
C TRP A 151 13.75 17.28 2.96
N ALA A 152 12.54 17.35 2.47
CA ALA A 152 11.55 16.27 2.60
C ALA A 152 12.01 14.96 1.92
N ILE A 153 12.87 15.04 0.89
CA ILE A 153 13.34 13.84 0.16
C ILE A 153 14.21 12.95 1.05
N PRO A 154 15.34 13.43 1.63
CA PRO A 154 16.17 12.60 2.49
C PRO A 154 15.45 12.20 3.79
N LEU A 155 14.63 13.08 4.35
CA LEU A 155 13.84 12.77 5.55
C LEU A 155 12.88 11.61 5.29
N ASN A 156 12.15 11.65 4.17
CA ASN A 156 11.27 10.55 3.76
C ASN A 156 12.04 9.24 3.56
N ALA A 157 13.24 9.29 2.95
CA ALA A 157 14.06 8.11 2.76
C ALA A 157 14.45 7.43 4.08
N VAL A 158 14.82 8.23 5.09
CA VAL A 158 15.17 7.70 6.43
C VAL A 158 13.95 7.06 7.09
N PHE A 159 12.79 7.72 7.09
CA PHE A 159 11.59 7.17 7.71
C PHE A 159 11.07 5.92 7.00
N VAL A 160 11.09 5.90 5.68
CA VAL A 160 10.70 4.71 4.89
C VAL A 160 11.67 3.56 5.16
N GLY A 161 12.97 3.82 5.18
CA GLY A 161 13.98 2.80 5.50
C GLY A 161 13.81 2.20 6.89
N ALA A 162 13.55 3.03 7.92
CA ALA A 162 13.27 2.56 9.27
C ALA A 162 11.96 1.75 9.35
N ALA A 163 10.92 2.19 8.64
CA ALA A 163 9.64 1.49 8.59
C ALA A 163 9.76 0.12 7.89
N ASP A 164 10.51 0.04 6.80
CA ASP A 164 10.73 -1.22 6.07
C ASP A 164 11.60 -2.18 6.90
N PHE A 165 12.62 -1.67 7.59
CA PHE A 165 13.42 -2.49 8.52
C PHE A 165 12.53 -3.12 9.61
N SER A 166 11.69 -2.32 10.27
CA SER A 166 10.76 -2.80 11.28
C SER A 166 9.76 -3.82 10.72
N TYR A 167 9.27 -3.57 9.50
CA TYR A 167 8.36 -4.47 8.81
C TYR A 167 8.98 -5.83 8.51
N PHE A 168 10.19 -5.88 7.96
CA PHE A 168 10.86 -7.14 7.64
C PHE A 168 11.25 -7.93 8.90
N ASN A 169 11.67 -7.24 9.96
CA ASN A 169 11.91 -7.90 11.24
C ASN A 169 10.63 -8.51 11.82
N ALA A 170 9.51 -7.79 11.75
CA ALA A 170 8.22 -8.35 12.18
C ALA A 170 7.81 -9.59 11.36
N LEU A 171 8.06 -9.60 10.04
CA LEU A 171 7.75 -10.74 9.18
C LEU A 171 8.65 -11.95 9.41
N SER A 172 9.88 -11.75 9.88
CA SER A 172 10.85 -12.84 10.13
C SER A 172 10.59 -13.60 11.43
N MET A 173 9.70 -13.11 12.29
CA MET A 173 9.31 -13.83 13.51
C MET A 173 8.49 -15.08 13.15
N GLU A 174 8.79 -16.25 13.74
CA GLU A 174 8.18 -17.53 13.40
C GLU A 174 6.66 -17.54 13.52
N ASP A 175 6.11 -16.90 14.55
CA ASP A 175 4.66 -16.81 14.81
C ASP A 175 3.98 -15.62 14.12
N SER A 176 4.68 -14.90 13.22
CA SER A 176 4.10 -13.70 12.61
C SER A 176 3.08 -14.05 11.54
N MET A 177 1.85 -13.56 11.72
CA MET A 177 0.83 -13.57 10.67
C MET A 177 0.99 -12.35 9.78
N ILE A 178 1.25 -12.57 8.49
CA ILE A 178 1.41 -11.48 7.52
C ILE A 178 0.19 -10.58 7.44
N SER A 179 -1.00 -11.15 7.63
CA SER A 179 -2.26 -10.43 7.66
C SER A 179 -2.27 -9.33 8.71
N VAL A 180 -1.79 -9.64 9.93
CA VAL A 180 -1.72 -8.70 11.06
C VAL A 180 -0.68 -7.63 10.83
N VAL A 181 0.51 -8.01 10.39
CA VAL A 181 1.61 -7.07 10.10
C VAL A 181 1.19 -6.10 8.98
N SER A 182 0.58 -6.62 7.92
CA SER A 182 0.05 -5.81 6.81
C SER A 182 -1.03 -4.84 7.27
N LEU A 183 -1.88 -5.25 8.19
CA LEU A 183 -2.93 -4.44 8.76
C LEU A 183 -2.38 -3.27 9.59
N ILE A 184 -1.46 -3.56 10.53
CA ILE A 184 -0.82 -2.54 11.38
C ILE A 184 -0.10 -1.50 10.51
N ARG A 185 0.61 -1.93 9.46
CA ARG A 185 1.26 -1.03 8.50
C ARG A 185 0.26 -0.06 7.86
N ARG A 186 -1.01 -0.43 7.72
CA ARG A 186 -2.07 0.45 7.18
C ARG A 186 -2.63 1.45 8.18
N GLY A 187 -2.27 1.38 9.45
CA GLY A 187 -2.59 2.42 10.43
C GLY A 187 -2.14 3.83 10.01
N SER A 188 -1.15 3.93 9.10
CA SER A 188 -0.74 5.18 8.46
C SER A 188 -1.87 5.92 7.72
N VAL A 189 -2.92 5.21 7.31
CA VAL A 189 -4.12 5.82 6.67
C VAL A 189 -4.80 6.81 7.61
N LEU A 190 -4.78 6.53 8.92
CA LEU A 190 -5.31 7.45 9.95
C LEU A 190 -4.58 8.79 9.96
N ILE A 191 -3.25 8.71 9.94
CA ILE A 191 -2.39 9.90 9.96
C ILE A 191 -2.61 10.69 8.66
N SER A 192 -2.63 10.00 7.52
CA SER A 192 -2.88 10.62 6.22
C SER A 192 -4.25 11.29 6.16
N PHE A 193 -5.28 10.65 6.74
CA PHE A 193 -6.62 11.22 6.82
C PHE A 193 -6.64 12.47 7.70
N ALA A 194 -6.05 12.41 8.90
CA ALA A 194 -5.98 13.56 9.82
C ALA A 194 -5.25 14.74 9.15
N CYS A 195 -4.13 14.48 8.46
CA CYS A 195 -3.42 15.49 7.69
C CYS A 195 -4.29 16.07 6.56
N GLY A 196 -5.03 15.23 5.84
CA GLY A 196 -5.97 15.64 4.79
C GLY A 196 -7.02 16.61 5.30
N VAL A 197 -7.60 16.31 6.46
CA VAL A 197 -8.61 17.16 7.11
C VAL A 197 -8.01 18.47 7.61
N ILE A 198 -6.88 18.41 8.32
CA ILE A 198 -6.31 19.57 9.02
C ILE A 198 -5.59 20.50 8.03
N ILE A 199 -4.77 19.94 7.14
CA ILE A 199 -3.90 20.71 6.24
C ILE A 199 -4.64 21.12 4.97
N PHE A 200 -5.34 20.17 4.33
CA PHE A 200 -6.00 20.41 3.04
C PHE A 200 -7.45 20.91 3.16
N LYS A 201 -8.01 20.96 4.37
CA LYS A 201 -9.38 21.45 4.64
C LYS A 201 -10.41 20.82 3.69
N GLU A 202 -10.31 19.52 3.47
CA GLU A 202 -11.15 18.78 2.53
C GLU A 202 -12.65 18.88 2.89
N ARG A 203 -13.50 18.99 1.88
CA ARG A 203 -14.95 19.01 2.02
C ARG A 203 -15.51 17.57 2.06
N ASN A 204 -16.76 17.40 2.54
CA ASN A 204 -17.46 16.10 2.66
C ASN A 204 -16.83 15.11 3.70
N LEU A 205 -16.39 15.65 4.81
CA LEU A 205 -15.74 14.88 5.90
C LEU A 205 -16.63 13.76 6.47
N LYS A 206 -17.96 13.95 6.55
CA LYS A 206 -18.87 12.98 7.21
C LYS A 206 -18.81 11.59 6.58
N ALA A 207 -18.88 11.50 5.25
CA ALA A 207 -18.80 10.20 4.56
C ALA A 207 -17.41 9.55 4.74
N LYS A 208 -16.35 10.35 4.60
CA LYS A 208 -14.97 9.89 4.75
C LYS A 208 -14.63 9.42 6.18
N ILE A 209 -15.22 10.06 7.20
CA ILE A 209 -15.08 9.64 8.60
C ILE A 209 -15.77 8.29 8.82
N VAL A 210 -16.95 8.07 8.26
CA VAL A 210 -17.64 6.78 8.37
C VAL A 210 -16.80 5.66 7.74
N ASP A 211 -16.24 5.89 6.56
CA ASP A 211 -15.37 4.93 5.88
C ASP A 211 -14.11 4.62 6.71
N LEU A 212 -13.50 5.65 7.27
CA LEU A 212 -12.34 5.51 8.15
C LEU A 212 -12.66 4.69 9.41
N LEU A 213 -13.79 4.99 10.06
CA LEU A 213 -14.24 4.27 11.26
C LEU A 213 -14.51 2.79 10.94
N LEU A 214 -15.12 2.48 9.80
CA LEU A 214 -15.36 1.09 9.39
C LEU A 214 -14.05 0.33 9.16
N ILE A 215 -13.07 0.96 8.52
CA ILE A 215 -11.74 0.36 8.34
C ILE A 215 -11.10 0.10 9.71
N LEU A 216 -11.12 1.08 10.61
CA LEU A 216 -10.57 0.95 11.96
C LEU A 216 -11.20 -0.18 12.77
N ILE A 217 -12.53 -0.23 12.77
CA ILE A 217 -13.26 -1.29 13.45
C ILE A 217 -12.89 -2.65 12.84
N GLY A 218 -12.83 -2.73 11.50
CA GLY A 218 -12.36 -3.91 10.78
C GLY A 218 -10.95 -4.33 11.21
N MET A 219 -10.03 -3.36 11.34
CA MET A 219 -8.66 -3.59 11.83
C MET A 219 -8.62 -4.15 13.25
N ILE A 220 -9.44 -3.60 14.14
CA ILE A 220 -9.55 -4.06 15.54
C ILE A 220 -10.05 -5.52 15.57
N PHE A 221 -11.06 -5.85 14.78
CA PHE A 221 -11.58 -7.23 14.70
C PHE A 221 -10.52 -8.22 14.18
N VAL A 222 -9.74 -7.85 13.17
CA VAL A 222 -8.66 -8.71 12.68
C VAL A 222 -7.57 -8.89 13.73
N TYR A 223 -7.21 -7.84 14.47
CA TYR A 223 -6.24 -7.91 15.55
C TYR A 223 -6.69 -8.82 16.70
N PHE A 224 -7.93 -8.69 17.16
CA PHE A 224 -8.47 -9.58 18.19
C PHE A 224 -8.63 -11.02 17.73
N GLY A 225 -8.92 -11.23 16.45
CA GLY A 225 -9.01 -12.57 15.87
C GLY A 225 -7.64 -13.25 15.66
N SER A 226 -6.52 -12.51 15.77
CA SER A 226 -5.17 -13.05 15.65
C SER A 226 -4.56 -13.49 16.98
N ARG A 227 -5.25 -13.24 18.10
CA ARG A 227 -4.92 -13.75 19.43
C ARG A 227 -5.65 -15.05 19.70
#